data_2ee9f52a92eac1f0b72d10b9e227f9f0
#
_entry.id   2ee9f52a92eac1f0b72d10b9e227f9f0
#
_cell.length_a   1.000
_cell.length_b   1.000
_cell.length_c   1.000
_cell.angle_alpha   90.00
_cell.angle_beta   90.00
_cell.angle_gamma   90.00
#
_symmetry.space_group_name_H-M   'P 1'
#
loop_
_entity.id
_entity.type
_entity.pdbx_description
1 polymer ?
#
loop_
_entity_poly.entity_id
_entity_poly.type
_entity_poly.pdbx_seq_one_letter_code
_entity_poly.pdbx_strand_id
1 'polypeptide(L)'
;MKTGLAHKHLLGISELSPAEITHILDTAETFRAISQREIKKVPTLRGRTVINLFFEPSTRTRTSFELAGKRLSADTINISASTSSVTKGETLLDTARNLEAMSPDFIILRHPSAGAPHALARICRAAIINAGDGAHEHPTQALLDALTIRQHKGRIENLKVAIIGDILHSRVARSNMHLLTKLGAEVRLAGPGTLVPPEFNELVAGGKLNVASRIEEAIAGADVVMVLRIQRERQDAAFFPSLREYAVHYGLNLKRLGGAHADAIVMHPGPMNRGIEIASDVADGTRSLILDQVANGLAVRMAVLYLLAGGSVVNDNMPLPVKTEVPAATNAKAGVIATRLIPAQELESIAVGQIEKER
;
A
#
# COMPACT_ATOMS: atom_id res chain seq x y z
N MET A 1 -14.21 2.87 -23.99
CA MET A 1 -12.97 2.27 -23.44
C MET A 1 -13.25 1.83 -22.00
N LYS A 2 -12.80 0.64 -21.57
CA LYS A 2 -12.91 0.27 -20.15
C LYS A 2 -12.02 1.23 -19.36
N THR A 3 -12.60 2.01 -18.45
CA THR A 3 -11.90 3.00 -17.65
C THR A 3 -11.24 2.42 -16.40
N GLY A 4 -11.57 1.17 -16.01
CA GLY A 4 -11.04 0.47 -14.85
C GLY A 4 -9.91 -0.51 -15.18
N LEU A 5 -9.28 -1.06 -14.14
CA LEU A 5 -8.30 -2.14 -14.26
C LEU A 5 -8.99 -3.45 -14.67
N ALA A 6 -8.23 -4.35 -15.32
CA ALA A 6 -8.71 -5.70 -15.62
C ALA A 6 -8.83 -6.55 -14.35
N HIS A 7 -8.06 -6.24 -13.34
CA HIS A 7 -8.02 -6.95 -12.06
C HIS A 7 -9.03 -6.38 -11.06
N LYS A 8 -9.70 -7.27 -10.32
CA LYS A 8 -10.59 -6.90 -9.20
C LYS A 8 -9.80 -6.45 -7.96
N HIS A 9 -8.60 -6.97 -7.78
CA HIS A 9 -7.73 -6.79 -6.62
C HIS A 9 -6.41 -6.16 -7.05
N LEU A 10 -5.71 -5.52 -6.13
CA LEU A 10 -4.29 -5.13 -6.30
C LEU A 10 -3.46 -5.88 -5.27
N LEU A 11 -2.95 -7.06 -5.62
CA LEU A 11 -2.23 -7.95 -4.70
C LEU A 11 -0.71 -7.79 -4.81
N GLY A 12 -0.18 -7.57 -6.01
CA GLY A 12 1.23 -7.38 -6.30
C GLY A 12 1.46 -6.60 -7.59
N ILE A 13 2.69 -6.18 -7.81
CA ILE A 13 3.14 -5.60 -9.08
C ILE A 13 3.42 -6.68 -10.11
N SER A 14 3.79 -7.88 -9.65
CA SER A 14 4.07 -9.00 -10.54
C SER A 14 2.88 -9.36 -11.45
N GLU A 15 1.65 -9.11 -11.02
CA GLU A 15 0.43 -9.41 -11.75
C GLU A 15 0.04 -8.31 -12.77
N LEU A 16 0.51 -7.08 -12.60
CA LEU A 16 0.16 -5.96 -13.47
C LEU A 16 0.98 -5.95 -14.77
N SER A 17 0.33 -5.65 -15.87
CA SER A 17 0.98 -5.34 -17.14
C SER A 17 1.62 -3.95 -17.15
N PRO A 18 2.62 -3.66 -18.01
CA PRO A 18 3.17 -2.31 -18.17
C PRO A 18 2.10 -1.26 -18.52
N ALA A 19 1.10 -1.64 -19.32
CA ALA A 19 0.00 -0.76 -19.68
C ALA A 19 -0.89 -0.39 -18.49
N GLU A 20 -1.21 -1.35 -17.62
CA GLU A 20 -1.98 -1.08 -16.40
C GLU A 20 -1.18 -0.21 -15.41
N ILE A 21 0.13 -0.48 -15.25
CA ILE A 21 1.00 0.38 -14.45
C ILE A 21 0.95 1.82 -14.98
N THR A 22 1.16 2.01 -16.28
CA THR A 22 1.10 3.34 -16.92
C THR A 22 -0.24 4.01 -16.70
N HIS A 23 -1.35 3.27 -16.87
CA HIS A 23 -2.70 3.79 -16.65
C HIS A 23 -2.93 4.25 -15.19
N ILE A 24 -2.42 3.50 -14.20
CA ILE A 24 -2.47 3.92 -12.79
C ILE A 24 -1.66 5.21 -12.58
N LEU A 25 -0.46 5.31 -13.16
CA LEU A 25 0.39 6.49 -13.02
C LEU A 25 -0.25 7.74 -13.66
N ASP A 26 -0.85 7.62 -14.86
CA ASP A 26 -1.54 8.72 -15.53
C ASP A 26 -2.77 9.20 -14.75
N THR A 27 -3.54 8.25 -14.23
CA THR A 27 -4.67 8.55 -13.35
C THR A 27 -4.21 9.25 -12.07
N ALA A 28 -3.08 8.82 -11.49
CA ALA A 28 -2.53 9.41 -10.28
C ALA A 28 -2.07 10.87 -10.52
N GLU A 29 -1.52 11.20 -11.68
CA GLU A 29 -1.20 12.59 -12.03
C GLU A 29 -2.43 13.49 -12.05
N THR A 30 -3.55 13.00 -12.57
CA THR A 30 -4.83 13.72 -12.51
C THR A 30 -5.27 13.98 -11.05
N PHE A 31 -5.17 12.98 -10.18
CA PHE A 31 -5.52 13.15 -8.76
C PHE A 31 -4.51 14.01 -8.01
N ARG A 32 -3.25 14.06 -8.42
CA ARG A 32 -2.27 15.01 -7.86
C ARG A 32 -2.70 16.45 -8.14
N ALA A 33 -3.10 16.76 -9.38
CA ALA A 33 -3.61 18.08 -9.74
C ALA A 33 -4.87 18.46 -8.92
N ILE A 34 -5.80 17.52 -8.71
CA ILE A 34 -6.98 17.71 -7.87
C ILE A 34 -6.57 18.01 -6.41
N SER A 35 -5.53 17.34 -5.92
CA SER A 35 -5.02 17.52 -4.56
C SER A 35 -4.44 18.92 -4.28
N GLN A 36 -4.14 19.70 -5.32
CA GLN A 36 -3.66 21.08 -5.21
C GLN A 36 -4.77 22.12 -5.25
N ARG A 37 -6.04 21.73 -5.55
CA ARG A 37 -7.19 22.63 -5.58
C ARG A 37 -7.59 23.05 -4.17
N GLU A 38 -8.34 24.12 -4.05
CA GLU A 38 -8.97 24.54 -2.81
C GLU A 38 -9.91 23.44 -2.28
N ILE A 39 -10.83 22.97 -3.12
CA ILE A 39 -11.69 21.82 -2.83
C ILE A 39 -11.00 20.55 -3.33
N LYS A 40 -10.43 19.79 -2.41
CA LYS A 40 -9.64 18.57 -2.69
C LYS A 40 -10.48 17.30 -2.70
N LYS A 41 -11.81 17.40 -2.69
CA LYS A 41 -12.76 16.30 -2.58
C LYS A 41 -13.50 16.13 -3.90
N VAL A 42 -13.66 14.85 -4.33
CA VAL A 42 -14.39 14.46 -5.54
C VAL A 42 -15.36 13.33 -5.20
N PRO A 43 -16.60 13.28 -5.76
CA PRO A 43 -17.63 12.34 -5.35
C PRO A 43 -17.54 10.96 -6.03
N THR A 44 -16.36 10.55 -6.49
CA THR A 44 -16.18 9.34 -7.31
C THR A 44 -16.45 8.02 -6.59
N LEU A 45 -16.35 7.99 -5.26
CA LEU A 45 -16.63 6.82 -4.42
C LEU A 45 -17.73 7.08 -3.38
N ARG A 46 -18.64 8.03 -3.64
CA ARG A 46 -19.76 8.31 -2.75
C ARG A 46 -20.63 7.06 -2.56
N GLY A 47 -20.93 6.73 -1.30
CA GLY A 47 -21.70 5.54 -0.93
C GLY A 47 -20.89 4.23 -0.97
N ARG A 48 -19.56 4.29 -1.19
CA ARG A 48 -18.65 3.15 -1.09
C ARG A 48 -17.99 3.10 0.27
N THR A 49 -17.74 1.89 0.77
CA THR A 49 -17.09 1.65 2.06
C THR A 49 -15.70 1.09 1.86
N VAL A 50 -14.70 1.75 2.49
CA VAL A 50 -13.28 1.39 2.46
C VAL A 50 -12.85 1.01 3.87
N ILE A 51 -12.40 -0.23 4.08
CA ILE A 51 -11.88 -0.70 5.35
C ILE A 51 -10.34 -0.78 5.27
N ASN A 52 -9.65 -0.03 6.13
CA ASN A 52 -8.21 -0.15 6.35
C ASN A 52 -7.97 -1.17 7.49
N LEU A 53 -7.54 -2.37 7.14
CA LEU A 53 -7.27 -3.47 8.08
C LEU A 53 -5.76 -3.66 8.24
N PHE A 54 -5.20 -3.17 9.35
CA PHE A 54 -3.75 -3.11 9.57
C PHE A 54 -3.32 -3.96 10.76
N PHE A 55 -2.57 -5.02 10.48
CA PHE A 55 -1.95 -5.92 11.48
C PHE A 55 -0.52 -5.50 11.86
N GLU A 56 0.10 -4.60 11.07
CA GLU A 56 1.38 -3.97 11.41
C GLU A 56 1.22 -2.46 11.56
N PRO A 57 1.97 -1.82 12.49
CA PRO A 57 1.98 -0.36 12.61
C PRO A 57 2.42 0.32 11.29
N SER A 58 1.65 1.29 10.84
CA SER A 58 2.00 2.10 9.67
C SER A 58 1.23 3.41 9.64
N THR A 59 1.81 4.47 10.19
CA THR A 59 1.18 5.80 10.20
C THR A 59 0.98 6.32 8.78
N ARG A 60 2.04 6.39 7.97
CA ARG A 60 1.98 6.96 6.61
C ARG A 60 1.02 6.21 5.68
N THR A 61 1.14 4.90 5.58
CA THR A 61 0.31 4.11 4.65
C THR A 61 -1.16 4.17 5.05
N ARG A 62 -1.47 3.97 6.34
CA ARG A 62 -2.85 4.03 6.85
C ARG A 62 -3.47 5.41 6.63
N THR A 63 -2.79 6.48 7.08
CA THR A 63 -3.30 7.86 6.94
C THR A 63 -3.51 8.24 5.48
N SER A 64 -2.61 7.83 4.56
CA SER A 64 -2.78 8.19 3.16
C SER A 64 -3.90 7.41 2.46
N PHE A 65 -4.16 6.15 2.83
CA PHE A 65 -5.35 5.43 2.35
C PHE A 65 -6.65 6.00 2.93
N GLU A 66 -6.65 6.32 4.22
CA GLU A 66 -7.78 7.00 4.85
C GLU A 66 -8.10 8.32 4.15
N LEU A 67 -7.08 9.14 3.92
CA LEU A 67 -7.24 10.42 3.25
C LEU A 67 -7.65 10.25 1.78
N ALA A 68 -7.13 9.22 1.08
CA ALA A 68 -7.52 8.90 -0.29
C ALA A 68 -9.01 8.56 -0.39
N GLY A 69 -9.52 7.65 0.47
CA GLY A 69 -10.94 7.32 0.52
C GLY A 69 -11.81 8.54 0.83
N LYS A 70 -11.46 9.32 1.86
CA LYS A 70 -12.19 10.55 2.22
C LYS A 70 -12.21 11.59 1.11
N ARG A 71 -11.10 11.75 0.34
CA ARG A 71 -11.07 12.67 -0.81
C ARG A 71 -11.90 12.18 -1.99
N LEU A 72 -12.06 10.88 -2.14
CA LEU A 72 -12.96 10.27 -3.12
C LEU A 72 -14.42 10.19 -2.65
N SER A 73 -14.74 10.71 -1.46
CA SER A 73 -16.06 10.71 -0.82
C SER A 73 -16.55 9.32 -0.37
N ALA A 74 -15.62 8.38 -0.13
CA ALA A 74 -15.93 7.10 0.47
C ALA A 74 -16.05 7.19 1.99
N ASP A 75 -16.85 6.29 2.59
CA ASP A 75 -16.86 6.03 4.02
C ASP A 75 -15.65 5.17 4.38
N THR A 76 -14.73 5.73 5.17
CA THR A 76 -13.45 5.08 5.47
C THR A 76 -13.35 4.69 6.93
N ILE A 77 -13.13 3.42 7.20
CA ILE A 77 -13.04 2.82 8.53
C ILE A 77 -11.62 2.28 8.74
N ASN A 78 -11.01 2.62 9.89
CA ASN A 78 -9.70 2.10 10.27
C ASN A 78 -9.83 1.04 11.36
N ILE A 79 -9.27 -0.14 11.13
CA ILE A 79 -9.18 -1.24 12.08
C ILE A 79 -7.69 -1.56 12.31
N SER A 80 -7.27 -1.54 13.56
CA SER A 80 -5.92 -1.93 13.98
C SER A 80 -5.99 -3.25 14.75
N ALA A 81 -5.13 -4.20 14.44
CA ALA A 81 -5.11 -5.50 15.11
C ALA A 81 -4.91 -5.38 16.63
N SER A 82 -4.11 -4.40 17.08
CA SER A 82 -3.84 -4.18 18.51
C SER A 82 -5.07 -3.77 19.33
N THR A 83 -6.14 -3.33 18.67
CA THR A 83 -7.39 -2.87 19.32
C THR A 83 -8.62 -3.66 18.84
N SER A 84 -8.43 -4.77 18.13
CA SER A 84 -9.51 -5.57 17.54
C SER A 84 -9.66 -6.95 18.22
N SER A 85 -10.69 -7.71 17.83
CA SER A 85 -10.94 -9.09 18.28
C SER A 85 -9.81 -10.08 17.94
N VAL A 86 -8.89 -9.69 17.05
CA VAL A 86 -7.65 -10.45 16.77
C VAL A 86 -6.84 -10.71 18.03
N THR A 87 -6.84 -9.78 18.99
CA THR A 87 -6.18 -9.97 20.30
C THR A 87 -6.83 -11.07 21.14
N LYS A 88 -8.04 -11.49 20.79
CA LYS A 88 -8.80 -12.58 21.44
C LYS A 88 -8.62 -13.93 20.74
N GLY A 89 -7.70 -14.03 19.74
CA GLY A 89 -7.43 -15.26 19.02
C GLY A 89 -8.25 -15.48 17.74
N GLU A 90 -8.96 -14.45 17.25
CA GLU A 90 -9.66 -14.52 15.97
C GLU A 90 -8.67 -14.66 14.81
N THR A 91 -8.94 -15.58 13.88
CA THR A 91 -8.08 -15.77 12.71
C THR A 91 -8.28 -14.64 11.68
N LEU A 92 -7.29 -14.41 10.81
CA LEU A 92 -7.42 -13.46 9.70
C LEU A 92 -8.63 -13.75 8.82
N LEU A 93 -8.93 -15.03 8.57
CA LEU A 93 -10.05 -15.44 7.72
C LEU A 93 -11.40 -15.17 8.39
N ASP A 94 -11.50 -15.38 9.69
CA ASP A 94 -12.75 -15.10 10.43
C ASP A 94 -12.97 -13.59 10.55
N THR A 95 -11.92 -12.81 10.83
CA THR A 95 -11.98 -11.34 10.76
C THR A 95 -12.47 -10.88 9.39
N ALA A 96 -11.92 -11.44 8.30
CA ALA A 96 -12.34 -11.08 6.94
C ALA A 96 -13.80 -11.44 6.68
N ARG A 97 -14.30 -12.60 7.11
CA ARG A 97 -15.70 -13.00 6.97
C ARG A 97 -16.65 -12.07 7.74
N ASN A 98 -16.27 -11.70 8.96
CA ASN A 98 -17.06 -10.75 9.76
C ASN A 98 -17.15 -9.38 9.09
N LEU A 99 -16.04 -8.88 8.51
CA LEU A 99 -16.04 -7.63 7.75
C LEU A 99 -16.84 -7.75 6.46
N GLU A 100 -16.72 -8.86 5.74
CA GLU A 100 -17.46 -9.13 4.51
C GLU A 100 -18.98 -9.16 4.72
N ALA A 101 -19.46 -9.62 5.91
CA ALA A 101 -20.87 -9.59 6.27
C ALA A 101 -21.45 -8.16 6.34
N MET A 102 -20.59 -7.15 6.55
CA MET A 102 -20.94 -5.72 6.51
C MET A 102 -20.88 -5.13 5.09
N SER A 103 -20.59 -5.95 4.07
CA SER A 103 -20.58 -5.60 2.65
C SER A 103 -19.70 -4.40 2.27
N PRO A 104 -18.41 -4.35 2.66
CA PRO A 104 -17.50 -3.31 2.22
C PRO A 104 -17.21 -3.45 0.72
N ASP A 105 -16.86 -2.34 0.06
CA ASP A 105 -16.41 -2.36 -1.33
C ASP A 105 -14.91 -2.66 -1.43
N PHE A 106 -14.13 -2.18 -0.46
CA PHE A 106 -12.66 -2.34 -0.43
C PHE A 106 -12.18 -2.76 0.94
N ILE A 107 -11.22 -3.69 0.97
CA ILE A 107 -10.43 -4.03 2.15
C ILE A 107 -8.95 -3.80 1.82
N ILE A 108 -8.35 -2.85 2.50
CA ILE A 108 -6.93 -2.51 2.38
C ILE A 108 -6.18 -3.23 3.48
N LEU A 109 -5.44 -4.28 3.11
CA LEU A 109 -4.79 -5.15 4.08
C LEU A 109 -3.29 -4.86 4.20
N ARG A 110 -2.81 -4.68 5.42
CA ARG A 110 -1.38 -4.75 5.77
C ARG A 110 -1.15 -5.84 6.81
N HIS A 111 -0.29 -6.81 6.49
CA HIS A 111 -0.09 -8.02 7.29
C HIS A 111 1.38 -8.42 7.40
N PRO A 112 1.86 -9.00 8.53
CA PRO A 112 3.23 -9.50 8.65
C PRO A 112 3.50 -10.74 7.80
N SER A 113 2.50 -11.56 7.50
CA SER A 113 2.66 -12.77 6.68
C SER A 113 2.54 -12.47 5.20
N ALA A 114 3.52 -12.91 4.40
CA ALA A 114 3.46 -12.90 2.95
C ALA A 114 2.28 -13.74 2.44
N GLY A 115 1.60 -13.28 1.38
CA GLY A 115 0.45 -13.95 0.79
C GLY A 115 -0.89 -13.74 1.51
N ALA A 116 -0.93 -13.05 2.65
CA ALA A 116 -2.18 -12.77 3.37
C ALA A 116 -3.24 -12.05 2.50
N PRO A 117 -2.91 -11.03 1.68
CA PRO A 117 -3.86 -10.43 0.75
C PRO A 117 -4.41 -11.41 -0.28
N HIS A 118 -3.58 -12.34 -0.77
CA HIS A 118 -4.01 -13.36 -1.73
C HIS A 118 -5.00 -14.36 -1.09
N ALA A 119 -4.77 -14.72 0.18
CA ALA A 119 -5.72 -15.56 0.91
C ALA A 119 -7.09 -14.88 1.05
N LEU A 120 -7.13 -13.59 1.38
CA LEU A 120 -8.38 -12.83 1.46
C LEU A 120 -9.07 -12.68 0.10
N ALA A 121 -8.31 -12.42 -0.96
CA ALA A 121 -8.86 -12.25 -2.30
C ALA A 121 -9.64 -13.46 -2.81
N ARG A 122 -9.34 -14.67 -2.29
CA ARG A 122 -10.04 -15.91 -2.64
C ARG A 122 -11.42 -16.06 -1.98
N ILE A 123 -11.65 -15.37 -0.87
CA ILE A 123 -12.86 -15.55 -0.06
C ILE A 123 -13.75 -14.29 0.00
N CYS A 124 -13.19 -13.10 -0.28
CA CYS A 124 -13.91 -11.85 -0.17
C CYS A 124 -14.50 -11.38 -1.50
N ARG A 125 -15.72 -10.85 -1.45
CA ARG A 125 -16.35 -10.14 -2.56
C ARG A 125 -15.80 -8.72 -2.69
N ALA A 126 -15.38 -8.09 -1.59
CA ALA A 126 -14.70 -6.81 -1.59
C ALA A 126 -13.42 -6.84 -2.44
N ALA A 127 -13.04 -5.71 -3.02
CA ALA A 127 -11.74 -5.56 -3.68
C ALA A 127 -10.62 -5.51 -2.63
N ILE A 128 -9.64 -6.39 -2.73
CA ILE A 128 -8.51 -6.45 -1.81
C ILE A 128 -7.35 -5.62 -2.36
N ILE A 129 -6.78 -4.75 -1.52
CA ILE A 129 -5.61 -3.94 -1.85
C ILE A 129 -4.49 -4.28 -0.85
N ASN A 130 -3.36 -4.76 -1.36
CA ASN A 130 -2.17 -5.03 -0.58
C ASN A 130 -1.47 -3.73 -0.16
N ALA A 131 -1.51 -3.41 1.13
CA ALA A 131 -0.78 -2.27 1.74
C ALA A 131 0.56 -2.68 2.37
N GLY A 132 1.06 -3.86 1.98
CA GLY A 132 2.31 -4.47 2.40
C GLY A 132 2.13 -5.76 3.18
N ASP A 133 2.66 -6.87 2.66
CA ASP A 133 2.58 -8.19 3.27
C ASP A 133 3.98 -8.79 3.47
N GLY A 134 4.38 -8.97 4.72
CA GLY A 134 5.68 -9.53 5.09
C GLY A 134 6.86 -8.85 4.37
N ALA A 135 7.76 -9.65 3.82
CA ALA A 135 8.83 -9.23 2.92
C ALA A 135 8.46 -9.40 1.43
N HIS A 136 7.19 -9.69 1.11
CA HIS A 136 6.73 -10.04 -0.23
C HIS A 136 6.54 -8.81 -1.14
N GLU A 137 5.41 -8.08 -1.02
CA GLU A 137 5.15 -6.93 -1.89
C GLU A 137 4.48 -5.75 -1.16
N HIS A 138 4.66 -4.55 -1.73
CA HIS A 138 3.96 -3.32 -1.36
C HIS A 138 3.64 -2.52 -2.64
N PRO A 139 2.65 -2.96 -3.44
CA PRO A 139 2.43 -2.45 -4.79
C PRO A 139 2.23 -0.93 -4.86
N THR A 140 1.46 -0.35 -3.94
CA THR A 140 1.24 1.10 -3.94
C THR A 140 2.48 1.91 -3.56
N GLN A 141 3.49 1.31 -2.94
CA GLN A 141 4.78 1.97 -2.71
C GLN A 141 5.59 2.01 -4.01
N ALA A 142 5.71 0.90 -4.73
CA ALA A 142 6.42 0.89 -6.00
C ALA A 142 5.75 1.83 -7.04
N LEU A 143 4.43 1.88 -7.06
CA LEU A 143 3.69 2.80 -7.93
C LEU A 143 3.96 4.28 -7.61
N LEU A 144 4.00 4.67 -6.33
CA LEU A 144 4.34 6.06 -5.96
C LEU A 144 5.81 6.38 -6.22
N ASP A 145 6.69 5.41 -6.06
CA ASP A 145 8.12 5.55 -6.39
C ASP A 145 8.28 5.79 -7.91
N ALA A 146 7.62 4.98 -8.74
CA ALA A 146 7.60 5.14 -10.19
C ALA A 146 7.01 6.48 -10.64
N LEU A 147 5.92 6.92 -10.01
CA LEU A 147 5.33 8.24 -10.28
C LEU A 147 6.33 9.35 -9.98
N THR A 148 7.02 9.27 -8.83
CA THR A 148 8.04 10.25 -8.44
C THR A 148 9.21 10.28 -9.42
N ILE A 149 9.71 9.11 -9.84
CA ILE A 149 10.76 9.01 -10.85
C ILE A 149 10.29 9.63 -12.18
N ARG A 150 9.10 9.25 -12.66
CA ARG A 150 8.56 9.75 -13.94
C ARG A 150 8.40 11.26 -13.95
N GLN A 151 7.96 11.86 -12.86
CA GLN A 151 7.78 13.30 -12.73
C GLN A 151 9.08 14.09 -12.79
N HIS A 152 10.15 13.55 -12.23
CA HIS A 152 11.44 14.26 -12.15
C HIS A 152 12.41 13.92 -13.30
N LYS A 153 12.28 12.71 -13.88
CA LYS A 153 13.12 12.25 -14.98
C LYS A 153 12.43 12.25 -16.34
N GLY A 154 11.12 12.50 -16.40
CA GLY A 154 10.31 12.49 -17.62
C GLY A 154 10.03 11.09 -18.19
N ARG A 155 10.77 10.07 -17.76
CA ARG A 155 10.67 8.68 -18.22
C ARG A 155 11.10 7.72 -17.12
N ILE A 156 10.89 6.42 -17.34
CA ILE A 156 11.46 5.33 -16.50
C ILE A 156 12.35 4.43 -17.35
N GLU A 157 11.97 4.22 -18.60
CA GLU A 157 12.72 3.40 -19.55
C GLU A 157 14.17 3.86 -19.69
N ASN A 158 15.10 2.88 -19.68
CA ASN A 158 16.54 3.07 -19.78
C ASN A 158 17.19 3.92 -18.67
N LEU A 159 16.49 4.19 -17.56
CA LEU A 159 17.12 4.75 -16.36
C LEU A 159 17.90 3.67 -15.61
N LYS A 160 19.00 4.07 -14.99
CA LYS A 160 19.78 3.27 -14.04
C LYS A 160 19.32 3.58 -12.62
N VAL A 161 18.71 2.59 -11.96
CA VAL A 161 18.15 2.74 -10.62
C VAL A 161 18.94 1.87 -9.65
N ALA A 162 19.67 2.50 -8.74
CA ALA A 162 20.36 1.83 -7.64
C ALA A 162 19.40 1.69 -6.45
N ILE A 163 19.14 0.46 -6.00
CA ILE A 163 18.40 0.15 -4.78
C ILE A 163 19.40 -0.41 -3.77
N ILE A 164 19.63 0.30 -2.68
CA ILE A 164 20.70 0.00 -1.74
C ILE A 164 20.18 -0.23 -0.32
N GLY A 165 20.71 -1.26 0.35
CA GLY A 165 20.43 -1.54 1.75
C GLY A 165 19.96 -2.95 2.05
N ASP A 166 18.94 -3.09 2.90
CA ASP A 166 18.34 -4.37 3.28
C ASP A 166 17.35 -4.83 2.20
N ILE A 167 17.87 -5.52 1.19
CA ILE A 167 17.08 -6.03 0.07
C ILE A 167 16.28 -7.26 0.48
N LEU A 168 16.88 -8.16 1.27
CA LEU A 168 16.32 -9.46 1.65
C LEU A 168 14.96 -9.32 2.36
N HIS A 169 14.85 -8.39 3.30
CA HIS A 169 13.64 -8.20 4.10
C HIS A 169 12.71 -7.10 3.52
N SER A 170 13.07 -6.49 2.39
CA SER A 170 12.36 -5.35 1.85
C SER A 170 11.31 -5.72 0.80
N ARG A 171 10.03 -5.68 1.20
CA ARG A 171 8.91 -5.73 0.26
C ARG A 171 8.90 -4.56 -0.75
N VAL A 172 9.50 -3.43 -0.37
CA VAL A 172 9.63 -2.26 -1.27
C VAL A 172 10.63 -2.55 -2.38
N ALA A 173 11.77 -3.16 -2.05
CA ALA A 173 12.74 -3.59 -3.06
C ALA A 173 12.08 -4.54 -4.07
N ARG A 174 11.39 -5.59 -3.59
CA ARG A 174 10.75 -6.59 -4.47
C ARG A 174 9.74 -5.98 -5.42
N SER A 175 8.81 -5.16 -4.91
CA SER A 175 7.84 -4.48 -5.77
C SER A 175 8.49 -3.53 -6.77
N ASN A 176 9.56 -2.81 -6.39
CA ASN A 176 10.30 -1.94 -7.30
C ASN A 176 11.11 -2.72 -8.34
N MET A 177 11.71 -3.86 -7.99
CA MET A 177 12.35 -4.75 -8.96
C MET A 177 11.37 -5.15 -10.08
N HIS A 178 10.18 -5.64 -9.72
CA HIS A 178 9.16 -5.99 -10.70
C HIS A 178 8.68 -4.79 -11.51
N LEU A 179 8.40 -3.66 -10.88
CA LEU A 179 7.82 -2.49 -11.56
C LEU A 179 8.82 -1.83 -12.50
N LEU A 180 10.02 -1.52 -12.00
CA LEU A 180 11.01 -0.76 -12.76
C LEU A 180 11.55 -1.55 -13.95
N THR A 181 11.78 -2.85 -13.79
CA THR A 181 12.23 -3.70 -14.90
C THR A 181 11.14 -3.89 -15.95
N LYS A 182 9.86 -4.02 -15.55
CA LYS A 182 8.71 -4.04 -16.47
C LYS A 182 8.58 -2.76 -17.29
N LEU A 183 8.97 -1.61 -16.72
CA LEU A 183 9.00 -0.32 -17.40
C LEU A 183 10.34 -0.02 -18.10
N GLY A 184 11.23 -1.00 -18.22
CA GLY A 184 12.46 -0.93 -19.03
C GLY A 184 13.65 -0.27 -18.34
N ALA A 185 13.61 -0.02 -17.03
CA ALA A 185 14.77 0.47 -16.27
C ALA A 185 15.81 -0.63 -16.02
N GLU A 186 17.07 -0.25 -15.87
CA GLU A 186 18.14 -1.08 -15.35
C GLU A 186 18.17 -0.93 -13.82
N VAL A 187 17.96 -2.02 -13.08
CA VAL A 187 17.95 -2.03 -11.62
C VAL A 187 19.23 -2.66 -11.10
N ARG A 188 19.92 -1.96 -10.21
CA ARG A 188 21.13 -2.42 -9.55
C ARG A 188 20.90 -2.51 -8.05
N LEU A 189 21.16 -3.70 -7.48
CA LEU A 189 20.99 -3.96 -6.06
C LEU A 189 22.33 -3.97 -5.38
N ALA A 190 22.47 -3.35 -4.20
CA ALA A 190 23.67 -3.45 -3.39
C ALA A 190 23.36 -3.32 -1.89
N GLY A 191 24.19 -3.99 -1.08
CA GLY A 191 24.09 -3.98 0.37
C GLY A 191 25.08 -4.97 0.97
N PRO A 192 25.01 -5.24 2.28
CA PRO A 192 25.75 -6.36 2.87
C PRO A 192 25.41 -7.67 2.13
N GLY A 193 26.41 -8.50 1.82
CA GLY A 193 26.22 -9.75 1.08
C GLY A 193 25.19 -10.69 1.74
N THR A 194 25.07 -10.63 3.06
CA THR A 194 24.04 -11.33 3.85
C THR A 194 22.61 -10.82 3.64
N LEU A 195 22.47 -9.60 3.11
CA LEU A 195 21.17 -8.93 2.87
C LEU A 195 20.84 -8.78 1.38
N VAL A 196 21.73 -9.20 0.49
CA VAL A 196 21.53 -9.16 -0.97
C VAL A 196 21.93 -10.50 -1.57
N PRO A 197 21.09 -11.53 -1.46
CA PRO A 197 21.35 -12.83 -2.07
C PRO A 197 21.58 -12.72 -3.58
N PRO A 198 22.59 -13.41 -4.16
CA PRO A 198 22.86 -13.36 -5.59
C PRO A 198 21.72 -13.90 -6.46
N GLU A 199 20.86 -14.77 -5.92
CA GLU A 199 19.67 -15.32 -6.56
C GLU A 199 18.66 -14.23 -6.98
N PHE A 200 18.77 -13.02 -6.42
CA PHE A 200 17.95 -11.89 -6.87
C PHE A 200 18.19 -11.50 -8.32
N ASN A 201 19.32 -11.84 -8.92
CA ASN A 201 19.55 -11.64 -10.35
C ASN A 201 18.50 -12.39 -11.22
N GLU A 202 17.95 -13.48 -10.71
CA GLU A 202 16.99 -14.34 -11.42
C GLU A 202 15.53 -14.03 -11.09
N LEU A 203 15.29 -13.13 -10.11
CA LEU A 203 13.94 -12.85 -9.60
C LEU A 203 13.00 -12.28 -10.67
N VAL A 204 13.55 -11.58 -11.66
CA VAL A 204 12.77 -10.95 -12.75
C VAL A 204 13.24 -11.46 -14.09
N ALA A 205 12.53 -12.44 -14.64
CA ALA A 205 12.85 -13.02 -15.93
C ALA A 205 12.85 -11.96 -17.04
N GLY A 206 13.95 -11.88 -17.79
CA GLY A 206 14.11 -10.95 -18.92
C GLY A 206 14.30 -9.48 -18.55
N GLY A 207 14.34 -9.14 -17.26
CA GLY A 207 14.61 -7.79 -16.78
C GLY A 207 16.10 -7.47 -16.69
N LYS A 208 16.42 -6.17 -16.76
CA LYS A 208 17.78 -5.67 -16.51
C LYS A 208 17.99 -5.50 -15.01
N LEU A 209 18.22 -6.61 -14.29
CA LEU A 209 18.44 -6.65 -12.85
C LEU A 209 19.85 -7.18 -12.56
N ASN A 210 20.64 -6.45 -11.77
CA ASN A 210 22.02 -6.82 -11.44
C ASN A 210 22.27 -6.67 -9.94
N VAL A 211 22.91 -7.66 -9.31
CA VAL A 211 23.45 -7.54 -7.96
C VAL A 211 24.90 -7.07 -8.05
N ALA A 212 25.19 -5.89 -7.55
CA ALA A 212 26.52 -5.31 -7.50
C ALA A 212 27.25 -5.77 -6.23
N SER A 213 28.56 -6.03 -6.35
CA SER A 213 29.39 -6.45 -5.22
C SER A 213 29.63 -5.34 -4.20
N ARG A 214 29.55 -4.08 -4.65
CA ARG A 214 29.80 -2.88 -3.83
C ARG A 214 28.75 -1.83 -4.10
N ILE A 215 28.42 -1.05 -3.09
CA ILE A 215 27.46 0.05 -3.19
C ILE A 215 27.91 1.11 -4.21
N GLU A 216 29.20 1.39 -4.32
CA GLU A 216 29.76 2.33 -5.26
C GLU A 216 29.54 1.90 -6.73
N GLU A 217 29.58 0.59 -7.00
CA GLU A 217 29.31 0.02 -8.33
C GLU A 217 27.82 0.21 -8.71
N ALA A 218 26.91 -0.03 -7.76
CA ALA A 218 25.49 0.18 -8.00
C ALA A 218 25.17 1.66 -8.26
N ILE A 219 25.81 2.58 -7.52
CA ILE A 219 25.58 4.02 -7.62
C ILE A 219 26.26 4.62 -8.87
N ALA A 220 27.33 4.03 -9.39
CA ALA A 220 28.09 4.59 -10.50
C ALA A 220 27.22 4.94 -11.71
N GLY A 221 27.07 6.25 -12.00
CA GLY A 221 26.24 6.78 -13.07
C GLY A 221 24.73 6.44 -12.94
N ALA A 222 24.24 6.18 -11.73
CA ALA A 222 22.83 5.96 -11.49
C ALA A 222 22.04 7.27 -11.64
N ASP A 223 20.85 7.20 -12.25
CA ASP A 223 19.89 8.29 -12.38
C ASP A 223 19.03 8.44 -11.12
N VAL A 224 18.83 7.31 -10.40
CA VAL A 224 18.02 7.23 -9.18
C VAL A 224 18.78 6.40 -8.15
N VAL A 225 18.89 6.91 -6.93
CA VAL A 225 19.45 6.19 -5.79
C VAL A 225 18.34 6.03 -4.74
N MET A 226 17.82 4.82 -4.62
CA MET A 226 16.81 4.46 -3.62
C MET A 226 17.47 3.76 -2.44
N VAL A 227 17.40 4.39 -1.28
CA VAL A 227 17.95 3.85 -0.04
C VAL A 227 16.86 3.15 0.74
N LEU A 228 17.13 1.91 1.18
CA LEU A 228 16.18 1.14 1.97
C LEU A 228 16.50 1.27 3.46
N ARG A 229 15.46 1.30 4.25
CA ARG A 229 15.57 1.23 5.69
C ARG A 229 16.07 -0.15 6.13
N ILE A 230 16.96 -0.19 7.11
CA ILE A 230 17.32 -1.43 7.81
C ILE A 230 16.13 -1.86 8.68
N GLN A 231 15.60 -3.05 8.42
CA GLN A 231 14.39 -3.56 9.07
C GLN A 231 14.73 -4.49 10.25
N ARG A 232 15.33 -3.92 11.30
CA ARG A 232 15.78 -4.68 12.48
C ARG A 232 14.67 -5.53 13.12
N GLU A 233 13.44 -5.06 13.06
CA GLU A 233 12.25 -5.77 13.55
C GLU A 233 11.90 -7.04 12.76
N ARG A 234 12.56 -7.28 11.63
CA ARG A 234 12.39 -8.47 10.78
C ARG A 234 13.63 -9.34 10.72
N GLN A 235 14.68 -8.95 11.44
CA GLN A 235 15.94 -9.67 11.44
C GLN A 235 15.99 -10.55 12.68
N ASP A 236 15.91 -11.87 12.46
CA ASP A 236 16.01 -12.88 13.53
C ASP A 236 17.48 -13.23 13.86
N ALA A 237 18.44 -12.67 13.12
CA ALA A 237 19.87 -12.90 13.28
C ALA A 237 20.70 -11.65 13.04
N ALA A 238 21.99 -11.68 13.38
CA ALA A 238 22.95 -10.61 13.10
C ALA A 238 23.44 -10.71 11.65
N PHE A 239 22.87 -9.94 10.73
CA PHE A 239 23.25 -9.89 9.32
C PHE A 239 24.46 -8.99 9.03
N PHE A 240 24.85 -8.16 9.99
CA PHE A 240 26.05 -7.30 9.94
C PHE A 240 26.52 -7.00 11.37
N PRO A 241 27.81 -6.69 11.59
CA PRO A 241 28.39 -6.63 12.92
C PRO A 241 27.84 -5.51 13.80
N SER A 242 27.60 -4.32 13.24
CA SER A 242 27.06 -3.17 13.97
C SER A 242 26.45 -2.12 13.05
N LEU A 243 25.57 -1.27 13.58
CA LEU A 243 25.00 -0.13 12.85
C LEU A 243 26.07 0.88 12.42
N ARG A 244 27.15 1.03 13.22
CA ARG A 244 28.29 1.90 12.89
C ARG A 244 29.00 1.37 11.64
N GLU A 245 29.27 0.09 11.60
CA GLU A 245 29.94 -0.55 10.47
C GLU A 245 29.05 -0.50 9.22
N TYR A 246 27.76 -0.76 9.37
CA TYR A 246 26.80 -0.57 8.30
C TYR A 246 26.85 0.87 7.74
N ALA A 247 26.80 1.89 8.60
CA ALA A 247 26.84 3.28 8.18
C ALA A 247 28.14 3.62 7.43
N VAL A 248 29.28 3.09 7.89
CA VAL A 248 30.60 3.30 7.26
C VAL A 248 30.67 2.64 5.89
N HIS A 249 30.16 1.41 5.74
CA HIS A 249 30.34 0.63 4.51
C HIS A 249 29.18 0.76 3.52
N TYR A 250 27.93 0.99 4.00
CA TYR A 250 26.69 0.96 3.18
C TYR A 250 25.82 2.21 3.30
N GLY A 251 26.11 3.13 4.23
CA GLY A 251 25.37 4.39 4.37
C GLY A 251 25.58 5.31 3.18
N LEU A 252 24.52 5.88 2.62
CA LEU A 252 24.59 6.88 1.56
C LEU A 252 24.97 8.24 2.15
N ASN A 253 26.12 8.79 1.74
CA ASN A 253 26.60 10.12 2.05
C ASN A 253 26.91 10.91 0.77
N LEU A 254 27.25 12.19 0.88
CA LEU A 254 27.52 13.06 -0.28
C LEU A 254 28.70 12.54 -1.15
N LYS A 255 29.72 11.94 -0.55
CA LYS A 255 30.87 11.37 -1.28
C LYS A 255 30.41 10.23 -2.20
N ARG A 256 29.60 9.29 -1.70
CA ARG A 256 29.06 8.17 -2.50
C ARG A 256 28.06 8.66 -3.54
N LEU A 257 27.18 9.59 -3.14
CA LEU A 257 26.23 10.20 -4.06
C LEU A 257 26.91 10.95 -5.22
N GLY A 258 28.14 11.41 -5.04
CA GLY A 258 28.97 12.01 -6.09
C GLY A 258 29.32 11.05 -7.23
N GLY A 259 29.24 9.72 -7.01
CA GLY A 259 29.43 8.71 -8.06
C GLY A 259 28.21 8.50 -8.96
N ALA A 260 27.03 8.98 -8.56
CA ALA A 260 25.81 8.95 -9.37
C ALA A 260 25.83 10.05 -10.45
N HIS A 261 24.85 9.99 -11.35
CA HIS A 261 24.66 11.05 -12.35
C HIS A 261 24.49 12.42 -11.68
N ALA A 262 24.93 13.51 -12.33
CA ALA A 262 24.91 14.85 -11.74
C ALA A 262 23.51 15.31 -11.30
N ASP A 263 22.47 14.92 -12.05
CA ASP A 263 21.05 15.17 -11.77
C ASP A 263 20.34 13.99 -11.08
N ALA A 264 21.09 13.04 -10.51
CA ALA A 264 20.51 11.89 -9.83
C ALA A 264 19.59 12.32 -8.68
N ILE A 265 18.46 11.64 -8.56
CA ILE A 265 17.50 11.84 -7.49
C ILE A 265 17.69 10.80 -6.38
N VAL A 266 17.44 11.20 -5.13
CA VAL A 266 17.53 10.35 -3.94
C VAL A 266 16.13 10.08 -3.41
N MET A 267 15.85 8.80 -3.15
CA MET A 267 14.56 8.31 -2.68
C MET A 267 14.71 7.42 -1.45
N HIS A 268 13.68 7.41 -0.60
CA HIS A 268 13.62 6.55 0.58
C HIS A 268 12.15 6.27 0.98
N PRO A 269 11.73 5.02 1.15
CA PRO A 269 10.33 4.70 1.47
C PRO A 269 9.91 5.11 2.89
N GLY A 270 10.90 5.48 3.74
CA GLY A 270 10.71 5.85 5.14
C GLY A 270 10.12 4.74 6.05
N PRO A 271 10.24 4.91 7.38
CA PRO A 271 10.99 5.97 8.09
C PRO A 271 12.50 5.84 7.88
N MET A 272 13.23 6.94 7.98
CA MET A 272 14.69 6.94 7.84
C MET A 272 15.37 6.75 9.20
N ASN A 273 16.49 5.99 9.22
CA ASN A 273 17.46 6.02 10.32
C ASN A 273 18.63 6.92 9.90
N ARG A 274 18.49 8.21 10.20
CA ARG A 274 19.50 9.23 9.86
C ARG A 274 20.86 8.89 10.47
N GLY A 275 21.92 9.03 9.66
CA GLY A 275 23.28 8.67 10.07
C GLY A 275 23.58 7.18 10.02
N ILE A 276 22.64 6.34 9.60
CA ILE A 276 22.85 4.90 9.40
C ILE A 276 22.78 4.57 7.92
N GLU A 277 21.58 4.39 7.33
CA GLU A 277 21.45 4.11 5.90
C GLU A 277 21.56 5.34 5.02
N ILE A 278 21.26 6.53 5.57
CA ILE A 278 21.34 7.80 4.84
C ILE A 278 21.83 8.93 5.76
N ALA A 279 22.78 9.71 5.28
CA ALA A 279 23.26 10.90 5.98
C ALA A 279 22.22 12.03 5.90
N SER A 280 22.17 12.88 6.94
CA SER A 280 21.16 13.94 7.03
C SER A 280 21.29 14.98 5.92
N ASP A 281 22.51 15.34 5.52
CA ASP A 281 22.80 16.26 4.42
C ASP A 281 22.34 15.73 3.05
N VAL A 282 22.33 14.41 2.86
CA VAL A 282 21.75 13.78 1.67
C VAL A 282 20.22 13.75 1.74
N ALA A 283 19.67 13.37 2.91
CA ALA A 283 18.23 13.27 3.10
C ALA A 283 17.50 14.62 2.98
N ASP A 284 18.16 15.70 3.38
CA ASP A 284 17.62 17.07 3.33
C ASP A 284 18.20 17.88 2.15
N GLY A 285 19.02 17.25 1.31
CA GLY A 285 19.65 17.87 0.15
C GLY A 285 18.67 18.11 -1.02
N THR A 286 19.07 18.94 -1.97
CA THR A 286 18.25 19.34 -3.14
C THR A 286 17.88 18.19 -4.08
N ARG A 287 18.62 17.08 -4.03
CA ARG A 287 18.35 15.87 -4.82
C ARG A 287 17.35 14.91 -4.14
N SER A 288 16.97 15.18 -2.89
CA SER A 288 16.05 14.32 -2.12
C SER A 288 14.61 14.55 -2.51
N LEU A 289 13.91 13.48 -2.89
CA LEU A 289 12.49 13.50 -3.25
C LEU A 289 11.62 12.73 -2.26
N ILE A 290 12.09 12.57 -1.03
CA ILE A 290 11.41 11.77 0.01
C ILE A 290 10.03 12.34 0.34
N LEU A 291 9.88 13.66 0.37
CA LEU A 291 8.58 14.30 0.64
C LEU A 291 7.66 14.26 -0.59
N ASP A 292 8.21 14.30 -1.80
CA ASP A 292 7.44 14.10 -3.05
C ASP A 292 6.85 12.69 -3.11
N GLN A 293 7.61 11.66 -2.68
CA GLN A 293 7.09 10.29 -2.55
C GLN A 293 5.87 10.25 -1.62
N VAL A 294 5.89 10.97 -0.50
CA VAL A 294 4.76 11.03 0.43
C VAL A 294 3.52 11.66 -0.23
N ALA A 295 3.71 12.78 -0.94
CA ALA A 295 2.63 13.46 -1.66
C ALA A 295 2.06 12.59 -2.80
N ASN A 296 2.94 11.94 -3.58
CA ASN A 296 2.56 11.03 -4.65
C ASN A 296 1.84 9.78 -4.12
N GLY A 297 2.16 9.35 -2.90
CA GLY A 297 1.50 8.23 -2.25
C GLY A 297 0.00 8.42 -2.10
N LEU A 298 -0.45 9.64 -1.83
CA LEU A 298 -1.87 9.95 -1.75
C LEU A 298 -2.54 9.85 -3.13
N ALA A 299 -1.93 10.47 -4.15
CA ALA A 299 -2.46 10.48 -5.51
C ALA A 299 -2.58 9.06 -6.11
N VAL A 300 -1.55 8.23 -5.92
CA VAL A 300 -1.54 6.83 -6.36
C VAL A 300 -2.65 6.03 -5.67
N ARG A 301 -2.84 6.20 -4.36
CA ARG A 301 -3.90 5.48 -3.63
C ARG A 301 -5.30 5.91 -4.04
N MET A 302 -5.49 7.20 -4.37
CA MET A 302 -6.73 7.69 -4.99
C MET A 302 -6.95 7.04 -6.36
N ALA A 303 -5.92 6.98 -7.20
CA ALA A 303 -6.01 6.35 -8.53
C ALA A 303 -6.36 4.86 -8.43
N VAL A 304 -5.69 4.12 -7.54
CA VAL A 304 -5.96 2.68 -7.32
C VAL A 304 -7.40 2.44 -6.89
N LEU A 305 -7.89 3.16 -5.88
CA LEU A 305 -9.27 3.04 -5.42
C LEU A 305 -10.28 3.37 -6.53
N TYR A 306 -10.04 4.45 -7.28
CA TYR A 306 -10.89 4.87 -8.39
C TYR A 306 -10.94 3.81 -9.51
N LEU A 307 -9.79 3.32 -9.95
CA LEU A 307 -9.70 2.36 -11.05
C LEU A 307 -10.27 0.98 -10.68
N LEU A 308 -10.06 0.51 -9.46
CA LEU A 308 -10.67 -0.73 -8.96
C LEU A 308 -12.19 -0.62 -8.78
N ALA A 309 -12.71 0.60 -8.58
CA ALA A 309 -14.16 0.86 -8.58
C ALA A 309 -14.78 0.87 -9.99
N GLY A 310 -14.00 0.60 -11.04
CA GLY A 310 -14.45 0.62 -12.42
C GLY A 310 -14.23 1.95 -13.16
N GLY A 311 -13.57 2.94 -12.51
CA GLY A 311 -13.22 4.22 -13.14
C GLY A 311 -14.43 5.10 -13.52
N SER A 312 -15.61 4.81 -12.99
CA SER A 312 -16.86 5.53 -13.30
C SER A 312 -17.11 6.63 -12.29
N VAL A 313 -17.46 7.82 -12.74
CA VAL A 313 -18.04 8.86 -11.89
C VAL A 313 -19.46 8.41 -11.54
N VAL A 314 -19.79 8.30 -10.25
CA VAL A 314 -21.18 8.12 -9.83
C VAL A 314 -21.93 9.39 -10.25
N ASN A 315 -22.78 9.30 -11.26
CA ASN A 315 -23.68 10.38 -11.63
C ASN A 315 -24.70 10.52 -10.49
N ASP A 316 -24.81 11.73 -9.92
CA ASP A 316 -25.81 12.05 -8.88
C ASP A 316 -27.27 11.84 -9.34
N ASN A 317 -27.49 11.51 -10.63
CA ASN A 317 -28.79 11.23 -11.24
C ASN A 317 -29.14 9.73 -11.36
N MET A 318 -28.36 8.81 -10.72
CA MET A 318 -28.82 7.42 -10.69
C MET A 318 -30.03 7.32 -9.74
N PRO A 319 -31.19 6.87 -10.23
CA PRO A 319 -32.34 6.59 -9.37
C PRO A 319 -31.91 5.56 -8.33
N LEU A 320 -32.28 5.78 -7.07
CA LEU A 320 -32.13 4.80 -6.01
C LEU A 320 -32.64 3.45 -6.51
N PRO A 321 -31.97 2.31 -6.26
CA PRO A 321 -32.47 1.02 -6.67
C PRO A 321 -33.89 0.88 -6.12
N VAL A 322 -34.87 0.76 -7.02
CA VAL A 322 -36.24 0.46 -6.69
C VAL A 322 -36.19 -0.83 -5.88
N LYS A 323 -36.73 -0.81 -4.66
CA LYS A 323 -36.95 -2.04 -3.88
C LYS A 323 -37.70 -2.99 -4.78
N THR A 324 -37.02 -4.03 -5.28
CA THR A 324 -37.71 -5.16 -5.91
C THR A 324 -38.58 -5.75 -4.81
N GLU A 325 -39.89 -5.63 -4.98
CA GLU A 325 -40.87 -6.32 -4.14
C GLU A 325 -40.53 -7.81 -4.15
N VAL A 326 -40.24 -8.35 -2.96
CA VAL A 326 -40.08 -9.79 -2.78
C VAL A 326 -41.40 -10.42 -3.19
N PRO A 327 -41.45 -11.35 -4.16
CA PRO A 327 -42.69 -12.03 -4.52
C PRO A 327 -43.25 -12.68 -3.25
N ALA A 328 -44.51 -12.45 -2.97
CA ALA A 328 -45.22 -13.05 -1.85
C ALA A 328 -45.07 -14.58 -1.88
N ALA A 329 -44.44 -15.13 -0.85
CA ALA A 329 -44.28 -16.57 -0.69
C ALA A 329 -45.67 -17.20 -0.55
N THR A 330 -46.01 -18.06 -1.48
CA THR A 330 -47.22 -18.93 -1.43
C THR A 330 -47.12 -19.83 -0.21
N ASN A 331 -48.21 -19.84 0.55
CA ASN A 331 -48.43 -20.61 1.77
C ASN A 331 -47.93 -22.07 1.69
N ALA A 332 -46.96 -22.42 2.55
CA ALA A 332 -46.76 -23.79 3.01
C ALA A 332 -46.71 -23.77 4.55
N LYS A 333 -47.58 -24.51 5.17
CA LYS A 333 -47.79 -24.64 6.61
C LYS A 333 -46.48 -25.10 7.31
N ALA A 334 -45.97 -24.31 8.25
CA ALA A 334 -45.07 -24.79 9.31
C ALA A 334 -45.16 -23.84 10.51
N GLY A 335 -45.14 -24.41 11.68
CA GLY A 335 -45.53 -23.92 13.00
C GLY A 335 -44.95 -22.57 13.45
N VAL A 336 -45.85 -21.82 14.06
CA VAL A 336 -45.60 -20.50 14.67
C VAL A 336 -44.78 -20.66 15.93
N ILE A 337 -43.53 -20.13 15.93
CA ILE A 337 -42.87 -19.66 17.14
C ILE A 337 -43.02 -18.14 17.12
N ALA A 338 -43.94 -17.63 17.93
CA ALA A 338 -44.17 -16.19 18.10
C ALA A 338 -43.03 -15.57 18.89
N THR A 339 -42.13 -14.87 18.22
CA THR A 339 -41.19 -13.97 18.87
C THR A 339 -41.92 -12.67 19.22
N ARG A 340 -42.16 -12.47 20.51
CA ARG A 340 -42.81 -11.28 21.07
C ARG A 340 -41.87 -10.09 20.92
N LEU A 341 -42.21 -9.12 20.09
CA LEU A 341 -41.52 -7.82 20.04
C LEU A 341 -41.78 -7.07 21.35
N ILE A 342 -40.76 -6.71 22.06
CA ILE A 342 -40.82 -5.92 23.30
C ILE A 342 -41.10 -4.46 22.92
N PRO A 343 -42.15 -3.80 23.45
CA PRO A 343 -42.44 -2.41 23.18
C PRO A 343 -41.35 -1.49 23.76
N ALA A 344 -41.06 -0.37 23.08
CA ALA A 344 -39.99 0.58 23.42
C ALA A 344 -40.08 1.10 24.87
N GLN A 345 -41.24 1.11 25.51
CA GLN A 345 -41.43 1.52 26.90
C GLN A 345 -40.88 0.51 27.92
N GLU A 346 -40.66 -0.77 27.59
CA GLU A 346 -40.03 -1.75 28.47
C GLU A 346 -38.47 -1.68 28.44
N LEU A 347 -37.90 -1.07 27.42
CA LEU A 347 -36.41 -0.90 27.32
C LEU A 347 -35.88 0.20 28.23
N GLU A 348 -36.70 1.23 28.55
CA GLU A 348 -36.30 2.30 29.49
C GLU A 348 -36.25 1.82 30.96
N SER A 349 -37.10 0.88 31.33
CA SER A 349 -37.09 0.35 32.73
C SER A 349 -35.92 -0.56 33.03
N ILE A 350 -35.31 -1.19 32.02
CA ILE A 350 -34.14 -2.06 32.18
C ILE A 350 -32.86 -1.24 32.36
N ALA A 351 -32.78 -0.05 31.72
CA ALA A 351 -31.63 0.84 31.85
C ALA A 351 -31.52 1.54 33.21
N VAL A 352 -32.64 1.77 33.90
CA VAL A 352 -32.66 2.43 35.22
C VAL A 352 -32.34 1.45 36.36
N GLY A 353 -32.65 0.17 36.20
CA GLY A 353 -32.44 -0.86 37.24
C GLY A 353 -30.99 -1.34 37.40
N GLN A 354 -30.08 -1.01 36.45
CA GLN A 354 -28.66 -1.39 36.55
C GLN A 354 -27.79 -0.33 37.24
N ILE A 355 -28.26 0.90 37.38
CA ILE A 355 -27.50 1.99 38.05
C ILE A 355 -27.62 1.96 39.57
N GLU A 356 -28.62 1.28 40.13
CA GLU A 356 -28.80 1.18 41.60
C GLU A 356 -28.13 -0.03 42.26
N LYS A 357 -27.42 -0.91 41.52
CA LYS A 357 -26.70 -2.06 42.07
C LYS A 357 -25.18 -1.89 42.17
N GLU A 358 -24.65 -0.73 41.79
CA GLU A 358 -23.22 -0.39 41.90
C GLU A 358 -22.96 0.87 42.77
N ARG A 359 -23.81 1.08 43.79
CA ARG A 359 -23.50 1.99 44.88
C ARG A 359 -23.39 1.27 46.21
#